data_540f197f41eaaba51f4f98583ff1290b
#
_entry.id   540f197f41eaaba51f4f98583ff1290b
#
_cell.length_a   1.000
_cell.length_b   1.000
_cell.length_c   1.000
_cell.angle_alpha   90.00
_cell.angle_beta   90.00
_cell.angle_gamma   90.00
#
_symmetry.space_group_name_H-M   'P 1'
#
loop_
_entity.id
_entity.type
_entity.pdbx_description
1 polymer ?
#
loop_
_entity_poly.entity_id
_entity_poly.type
_entity_poly.pdbx_seq_one_letter_code
_entity_poly.pdbx_strand_id
1 'polypeptide(L)' 'NVLAILKAAGTDASKVIKTVCYISDMDQFGTFNQVYEQYFTSKPARSCVQVARLPKDVFCEVEAVAEL' A
#
# COMPACT_ATOMS: atom_id res chain seq x y z
N ASN A 1 -0.37 -6.72 7.36
CA ASN A 1 0.56 -6.02 7.37
C ASN A 1 0.52 -4.57 7.55
N VAL A 2 0.36 -3.73 6.57
CA VAL A 2 0.32 -2.29 6.76
C VAL A 2 -0.76 -1.90 7.75
N LEU A 3 -1.96 -2.49 7.66
CA LEU A 3 -3.05 -2.18 8.58
C LEU A 3 -2.71 -2.54 10.03
N ALA A 4 -2.02 -3.66 10.24
CA ALA A 4 -1.60 -4.06 11.58
C ALA A 4 -0.56 -3.11 12.13
N ILE A 5 0.37 -2.64 11.31
CA ILE A 5 1.38 -1.67 11.70
C ILE A 5 0.73 -0.33 12.06
N LEU A 6 -0.24 0.14 11.26
CA LEU A 6 -0.96 1.36 11.55
C LEU A 6 -1.68 1.29 12.88
N LYS A 7 -2.34 0.17 13.16
CA LYS A 7 -3.04 -0.03 14.41
C LYS A 7 -2.06 -0.02 15.59
N ALA A 8 -0.93 -0.68 15.45
CA ALA A 8 0.10 -0.71 16.50
C ALA A 8 0.67 0.70 16.77
N ALA A 9 0.71 1.56 15.76
CA ALA A 9 1.19 2.92 15.89
C ALA A 9 0.13 3.89 16.45
N GLY A 10 -1.10 3.44 16.66
CA GLY A 10 -2.17 4.27 17.23
C GLY A 10 -3.01 4.99 16.18
N THR A 11 -3.03 4.51 14.95
CA THR A 11 -3.82 5.09 13.86
C THR A 11 -4.54 3.98 13.10
N ASP A 12 -5.11 4.29 11.95
CA ASP A 12 -5.81 3.30 11.11
C ASP A 12 -5.84 3.75 9.64
N ALA A 13 -6.42 2.91 8.78
CA ALA A 13 -6.45 3.16 7.35
C ALA A 13 -7.19 4.45 6.96
N SER A 14 -8.17 4.88 7.77
CA SER A 14 -8.93 6.10 7.48
C SER A 14 -8.10 7.37 7.62
N LYS A 15 -6.96 7.28 8.29
CA LYS A 15 -6.06 8.41 8.54
C LYS A 15 -4.83 8.40 7.62
N VAL A 16 -4.76 7.48 6.69
CA VAL A 16 -3.66 7.44 5.71
C VAL A 16 -3.85 8.56 4.71
N ILE A 17 -2.82 9.36 4.51
CA ILE A 17 -2.85 10.51 3.61
C ILE A 17 -2.04 10.28 2.34
N LYS A 18 -1.09 9.35 2.37
CA LYS A 18 -0.23 9.05 1.22
C LYS A 18 0.24 7.62 1.28
N THR A 19 0.29 6.97 0.11
CA THR A 19 0.93 5.66 -0.02
C THR A 19 1.86 5.65 -1.21
N VAL A 20 2.88 4.80 -1.14
CA VAL A 20 3.72 4.45 -2.30
C VAL A 20 3.67 2.94 -2.41
N CYS A 21 3.31 2.44 -3.59
CA CYS A 21 3.18 1.02 -3.84
C CYS A 21 4.25 0.58 -4.84
N TYR A 22 4.97 -0.47 -4.50
CA TYR A 22 5.97 -1.08 -5.37
C TYR A 22 5.48 -2.47 -5.74
N ILE A 23 5.37 -2.76 -7.03
CA ILE A 23 4.95 -4.09 -7.47
C ILE A 23 5.97 -4.64 -8.48
N SER A 24 6.11 -5.95 -8.51
CA SER A 24 7.09 -6.59 -9.37
C SER A 24 6.58 -6.78 -10.80
N ASP A 25 5.28 -6.64 -11.05
CA ASP A 25 4.66 -6.83 -12.36
C ASP A 25 3.44 -5.92 -12.52
N MET A 26 3.57 -4.86 -13.32
CA MET A 26 2.47 -3.92 -13.57
C MET A 26 1.30 -4.54 -14.32
N ASP A 27 1.49 -5.68 -14.98
CA ASP A 27 0.37 -6.39 -15.59
C ASP A 27 -0.62 -6.90 -14.54
N GLN A 28 -0.20 -6.98 -13.27
CA GLN A 28 -1.04 -7.37 -12.14
C GLN A 28 -1.64 -6.17 -11.41
N PHE A 29 -1.45 -4.96 -11.93
CA PHE A 29 -1.93 -3.75 -11.26
C PHE A 29 -3.42 -3.77 -10.99
N GLY A 30 -4.23 -4.23 -11.95
CA GLY A 30 -5.68 -4.27 -11.78
C GLY A 30 -6.10 -5.15 -10.60
N THR A 31 -5.49 -6.33 -10.47
CA THR A 31 -5.77 -7.24 -9.36
C THR A 31 -5.29 -6.64 -8.03
N PHE A 32 -4.08 -6.07 -8.03
CA PHE A 32 -3.54 -5.38 -6.86
C PHE A 32 -4.47 -4.26 -6.40
N ASN A 33 -4.92 -3.44 -7.36
CA ASN A 33 -5.74 -2.27 -7.05
C ASN A 33 -7.11 -2.63 -6.49
N GLN A 34 -7.71 -3.72 -6.94
CA GLN A 34 -8.97 -4.20 -6.38
C GLN A 34 -8.85 -4.48 -4.89
N VAL A 35 -7.75 -5.10 -4.47
CA VAL A 35 -7.50 -5.38 -3.05
C VAL A 35 -7.16 -4.08 -2.32
N TYR A 36 -6.30 -3.26 -2.90
CA TYR A 36 -5.89 -1.98 -2.32
C TYR A 36 -7.09 -1.10 -1.96
N GLU A 37 -8.04 -0.95 -2.89
CA GLU A 37 -9.20 -0.08 -2.68
C GLU A 37 -10.09 -0.52 -1.54
N GLN A 38 -10.11 -1.80 -1.21
CA GLN A 38 -10.90 -2.32 -0.09
C GLN A 38 -10.37 -1.86 1.26
N TYR A 39 -9.07 -1.59 1.35
CA TYR A 39 -8.42 -1.28 2.62
C TYR A 39 -8.08 0.19 2.79
N PHE A 40 -7.75 0.89 1.73
CA PHE A 40 -7.37 2.31 1.80
C PHE A 40 -8.55 3.18 1.36
N THR A 41 -9.57 3.23 2.22
CA THR A 41 -10.84 3.89 1.92
C THR A 41 -10.78 5.40 2.04
N SER A 42 -9.75 5.96 2.68
CA SER A 42 -9.57 7.42 2.78
C SER A 42 -9.17 8.06 1.45
N LYS A 43 -8.92 7.26 0.41
CA LYS A 43 -8.46 7.71 -0.89
C LYS A 43 -7.19 8.55 -0.79
N PRO A 44 -6.12 8.00 -0.18
CA PRO A 44 -4.88 8.75 -0.03
C PRO A 44 -4.21 9.00 -1.37
N ALA A 45 -3.38 10.04 -1.42
CA ALA A 45 -2.51 10.23 -2.57
C ALA A 45 -1.63 9.00 -2.75
N ARG A 46 -1.43 8.55 -4.00
CA ARG A 46 -0.70 7.32 -4.26
C ARG A 46 0.19 7.42 -5.48
N SER A 47 1.38 6.82 -5.37
CA SER A 47 2.21 6.47 -6.52
C SER A 47 2.34 4.95 -6.55
N CYS A 48 2.20 4.35 -7.71
CA CYS A 48 2.39 2.91 -7.88
C CYS A 48 3.36 2.69 -9.03
N VAL A 49 4.45 1.97 -8.76
CA VAL A 49 5.51 1.78 -9.74
C VAL A 49 5.92 0.33 -9.78
N GLN A 50 6.39 -0.10 -10.96
CA GLN A 50 7.00 -1.41 -11.09
C GLN A 50 8.48 -1.31 -10.74
N VAL A 51 8.96 -2.29 -9.98
CA VAL A 51 10.37 -2.44 -9.64
C VAL A 51 10.87 -3.77 -10.18
N ALA A 52 12.18 -3.86 -10.40
CA ALA A 52 12.78 -5.07 -10.95
C ALA A 52 12.66 -6.25 -9.99
N ARG A 53 12.76 -5.99 -8.68
CA ARG A 53 12.72 -7.03 -7.66
C ARG A 53 12.48 -6.39 -6.29
N LEU A 54 11.77 -7.11 -5.42
CA LEU A 54 11.53 -6.69 -4.04
C LEU A 54 12.25 -7.64 -3.08
N PRO A 55 12.54 -7.17 -1.84
CA PRO A 55 13.14 -8.04 -0.83
C PRO A 55 12.34 -9.33 -0.65
N LYS A 56 13.06 -10.45 -0.51
CA LYS A 56 12.46 -11.79 -0.36
C LYS A 56 11.56 -12.19 -1.53
N ASP A 57 11.74 -11.56 -2.70
CA ASP A 57 10.95 -11.85 -3.91
C ASP A 57 9.44 -11.75 -3.69
N VAL A 58 9.00 -10.87 -2.79
CA VAL A 58 7.57 -10.64 -2.62
C VAL A 58 7.00 -9.92 -3.85
N PHE A 59 5.68 -10.05 -4.05
CA PHE A 59 5.01 -9.46 -5.19
C PHE A 59 4.82 -7.95 -5.06
N CYS A 60 4.56 -7.45 -3.87
CA CYS A 60 4.29 -6.03 -3.66
C CYS A 60 4.82 -5.55 -2.32
N GLU A 61 5.02 -4.23 -2.24
CA GLU A 61 5.43 -3.56 -1.02
C GLU A 61 4.69 -2.22 -0.97
N VAL A 62 4.17 -1.86 0.19
CA VAL A 62 3.39 -0.63 0.36
C VAL A 62 3.99 0.18 1.51
N GLU A 63 4.27 1.46 1.23
CA GLU A 63 4.60 2.44 2.25
C GLU A 63 3.40 3.33 2.50
N ALA A 64 3.17 3.73 3.74
CA ALA A 64 2.06 4.60 4.08
C ALA A 64 2.51 5.71 5.02
N VAL A 65 1.94 6.89 4.84
CA VAL A 65 2.05 8.01 5.78
C VAL A 65 0.65 8.29 6.30
N ALA A 66 0.52 8.33 7.61
CA ALA A 66 -0.78 8.50 8.25
C ALA A 66 -0.69 9.51 9.40
N GLU A 67 -1.84 10.13 9.70
CA GLU A 67 -1.95 10.97 10.89
C GLU A 67 -2.19 10.10 12.13
N LEU A 68 -1.78 10.60 13.27
CA LEU A 68 -2.08 9.96 14.56
C LEU A 68 -3.43 10.48 15.14
#